data_41610fbf5947865c96ec9ec74673a2e0
#
_entry.id   41610fbf5947865c96ec9ec74673a2e0
#
_cell.length_a   1.000
_cell.length_b   1.000
_cell.length_c   1.000
_cell.angle_alpha   90.00
_cell.angle_beta   90.00
_cell.angle_gamma   90.00
#
_symmetry.space_group_name_H-M   'P 1'
#
loop_
_entity.id
_entity.type
_entity.pdbx_description
1 polymer ?
#
loop_
_entity_poly.entity_id
_entity_poly.type
_entity_poly.pdbx_seq_one_letter_code
_entity_poly.pdbx_strand_id
1 'polypeptide(L)'
;VHPWDLKALDKLIVMSAAYRQSARVDSQQDPENRLVARGPRFRLSAETLRDQMLFLSGLLVEQQGGPSVRPYMPEGVWDETSRYGDLRGYKADMGSGLYRRSLYTIWKRTAAPPNMTLFDAPNREVCTVKRSRTNTPLQALSLLNETTAVEASRKLAERILRDGGTTDRQRLAWGFRLVTARLPAETELQLLETGLQQDLQSFTAAPEEAQKLLTVGATPAAKDLPAQQLAAWTLTANVPVDSSG
;
A
#
# COMPACT_ATOMS: atom_id res chain seq x y z
N VAL A 1 -4.85 -30.69 19.51
CA VAL A 1 -5.42 -29.51 18.87
C VAL A 1 -6.84 -29.38 19.40
N HIS A 2 -7.15 -28.27 20.10
CA HIS A 2 -8.52 -28.04 20.57
C HIS A 2 -9.45 -27.95 19.36
N PRO A 3 -10.60 -28.64 19.37
CA PRO A 3 -11.60 -28.48 18.33
C PRO A 3 -12.02 -27.00 18.26
N TRP A 4 -12.05 -26.43 17.07
CA TRP A 4 -12.40 -25.02 16.79
C TRP A 4 -11.33 -23.97 17.15
N ASP A 5 -10.07 -24.35 17.35
CA ASP A 5 -8.97 -23.39 17.43
C ASP A 5 -8.59 -22.86 16.03
N LEU A 6 -9.27 -21.79 15.61
CA LEU A 6 -9.05 -21.17 14.31
C LEU A 6 -7.61 -20.62 14.15
N LYS A 7 -7.01 -20.11 15.23
CA LYS A 7 -5.63 -19.62 15.17
C LYS A 7 -4.63 -20.72 14.94
N ALA A 8 -4.84 -21.90 15.56
CA ALA A 8 -4.01 -23.06 15.31
C ALA A 8 -4.16 -23.60 13.89
N LEU A 9 -5.40 -23.56 13.34
CA LEU A 9 -5.66 -23.93 11.95
C LEU A 9 -4.97 -22.98 10.98
N ASP A 10 -5.14 -21.66 11.17
CA ASP A 10 -4.48 -20.65 10.36
C ASP A 10 -2.97 -20.81 10.38
N LYS A 11 -2.39 -21.02 11.57
CA LYS A 11 -0.96 -21.28 11.72
C LYS A 11 -0.53 -22.54 10.96
N LEU A 12 -1.29 -23.61 11.00
CA LEU A 12 -1.00 -24.84 10.27
C LEU A 12 -0.98 -24.58 8.75
N ILE A 13 -1.94 -23.83 8.24
CA ILE A 13 -2.03 -23.46 6.81
C ILE A 13 -0.82 -22.62 6.40
N VAL A 14 -0.56 -21.51 7.06
CA VAL A 14 0.51 -20.57 6.66
C VAL A 14 1.92 -21.14 6.87
N MET A 15 2.08 -22.12 7.75
CA MET A 15 3.34 -22.82 7.97
C MET A 15 3.55 -24.02 7.06
N SER A 16 2.54 -24.42 6.27
CA SER A 16 2.66 -25.56 5.35
C SER A 16 3.67 -25.26 4.22
N ALA A 17 4.32 -26.32 3.73
CA ALA A 17 5.25 -26.20 2.60
C ALA A 17 4.57 -25.66 1.35
N ALA A 18 3.32 -26.07 1.09
CA ALA A 18 2.53 -25.58 -0.06
C ALA A 18 2.27 -24.08 -0.01
N TYR A 19 1.90 -23.55 1.16
CA TYR A 19 1.66 -22.10 1.33
C TYR A 19 2.95 -21.27 1.19
N ARG A 20 4.08 -21.84 1.63
CA ARG A 20 5.39 -21.17 1.63
C ARG A 20 6.19 -21.37 0.36
N GLN A 21 5.61 -21.96 -0.68
CA GLN A 21 6.26 -22.11 -1.98
C GLN A 21 6.64 -20.75 -2.58
N SER A 22 7.85 -20.70 -3.16
CA SER A 22 8.27 -19.53 -3.91
C SER A 22 7.42 -19.37 -5.19
N ALA A 23 7.05 -18.14 -5.52
CA ALA A 23 6.39 -17.84 -6.79
C ALA A 23 7.38 -17.81 -7.98
N ARG A 24 8.70 -17.89 -7.74
CA ARG A 24 9.78 -17.76 -8.74
C ARG A 24 10.26 -19.06 -9.35
N VAL A 25 9.58 -20.16 -9.13
CA VAL A 25 10.02 -21.44 -9.71
C VAL A 25 9.78 -21.43 -11.22
N ASP A 26 10.84 -21.47 -11.98
CA ASP A 26 10.82 -21.70 -13.43
C ASP A 26 10.50 -23.19 -13.67
N SER A 27 9.23 -23.50 -13.79
CA SER A 27 8.74 -24.85 -14.00
C SER A 27 8.10 -24.98 -15.37
N GLN A 28 8.88 -25.39 -16.35
CA GLN A 28 8.34 -25.86 -17.64
C GLN A 28 7.52 -27.15 -17.50
N GLN A 29 7.66 -27.84 -16.35
CA GLN A 29 7.01 -29.12 -16.08
C GLN A 29 5.58 -29.01 -15.59
N ASP A 30 5.18 -27.85 -15.01
CA ASP A 30 3.80 -27.61 -14.53
C ASP A 30 3.37 -26.16 -14.87
N PRO A 31 3.12 -25.83 -16.16
CA PRO A 31 2.78 -24.47 -16.57
C PRO A 31 1.53 -23.92 -15.88
N GLU A 32 0.54 -24.77 -15.65
CA GLU A 32 -0.75 -24.42 -15.01
C GLU A 32 -0.70 -24.46 -13.47
N ASN A 33 0.44 -24.83 -12.89
CA ASN A 33 0.62 -24.99 -11.44
C ASN A 33 -0.40 -25.95 -10.78
N ARG A 34 -0.76 -27.03 -11.48
CA ARG A 34 -1.72 -28.02 -11.00
C ARG A 34 -1.16 -28.88 -9.88
N LEU A 35 0.15 -29.06 -9.84
CA LEU A 35 0.89 -29.83 -8.82
C LEU A 35 1.37 -28.95 -7.65
N VAL A 36 0.98 -27.68 -7.62
CA VAL A 36 1.40 -26.72 -6.60
C VAL A 36 2.93 -26.62 -6.50
N ALA A 37 3.62 -26.65 -7.65
CA ALA A 37 5.08 -26.58 -7.72
C ALA A 37 5.62 -25.18 -7.36
N ARG A 38 4.77 -24.16 -7.40
CA ARG A 38 5.09 -22.76 -7.05
C ARG A 38 3.94 -22.08 -6.33
N GLY A 39 4.26 -21.06 -5.55
CA GLY A 39 3.26 -20.16 -4.96
C GLY A 39 2.47 -19.40 -6.04
N PRO A 40 1.22 -19.01 -5.75
CA PRO A 40 0.45 -18.20 -6.68
C PRO A 40 1.06 -16.80 -6.79
N ARG A 41 1.01 -16.23 -8.00
CA ARG A 41 1.44 -14.87 -8.28
C ARG A 41 0.22 -14.05 -8.69
N PHE A 42 -0.24 -13.18 -7.81
CA PHE A 42 -1.40 -12.35 -8.05
C PHE A 42 -1.33 -11.04 -7.27
N ARG A 43 -1.93 -10.01 -7.81
CA ARG A 43 -2.05 -8.71 -7.15
C ARG A 43 -2.97 -8.81 -5.93
N LEU A 44 -2.61 -8.10 -4.87
CA LEU A 44 -3.42 -7.95 -3.67
C LEU A 44 -4.76 -7.27 -3.97
N SER A 45 -5.79 -7.57 -3.16
CA SER A 45 -7.05 -6.85 -3.25
C SER A 45 -6.89 -5.38 -2.84
N ALA A 46 -7.78 -4.52 -3.32
CA ALA A 46 -7.78 -3.09 -3.00
C ALA A 46 -7.69 -2.82 -1.49
N GLU A 47 -8.49 -3.56 -0.72
CA GLU A 47 -8.54 -3.43 0.73
C GLU A 47 -7.21 -3.86 1.39
N THR A 48 -6.64 -4.98 0.93
CA THR A 48 -5.37 -5.49 1.46
C THR A 48 -4.21 -4.56 1.09
N LEU A 49 -4.20 -4.04 -0.14
CA LEU A 49 -3.17 -3.12 -0.61
C LEU A 49 -3.14 -1.85 0.27
N ARG A 50 -4.29 -1.23 0.50
CA ARG A 50 -4.38 -0.05 1.37
C ARG A 50 -4.00 -0.39 2.83
N ASP A 51 -4.50 -1.49 3.37
CA ASP A 51 -4.19 -1.90 4.75
C ASP A 51 -2.69 -2.20 4.90
N GLN A 52 -2.04 -2.78 3.89
CA GLN A 52 -0.61 -3.02 3.87
C GLN A 52 0.19 -1.71 3.87
N MET A 53 -0.17 -0.72 3.02
CA MET A 53 0.49 0.59 3.03
C MET A 53 0.41 1.26 4.41
N LEU A 54 -0.77 1.24 5.04
CA LEU A 54 -0.96 1.80 6.37
C LEU A 54 -0.18 1.03 7.44
N PHE A 55 -0.12 -0.29 7.36
CA PHE A 55 0.64 -1.13 8.29
C PHE A 55 2.15 -0.89 8.19
N LEU A 56 2.69 -0.92 6.98
CA LEU A 56 4.12 -0.73 6.71
C LEU A 56 4.60 0.67 7.12
N SER A 57 3.76 1.68 6.92
CA SER A 57 4.04 3.06 7.33
C SER A 57 3.89 3.31 8.83
N GLY A 58 3.26 2.40 9.56
CA GLY A 58 2.92 2.58 10.99
C GLY A 58 1.72 3.50 11.22
N LEU A 59 0.94 3.82 10.16
CA LEU A 59 -0.28 4.62 10.27
C LEU A 59 -1.51 3.80 10.64
N LEU A 60 -1.48 2.48 10.46
CA LEU A 60 -2.65 1.64 10.65
C LEU A 60 -3.19 1.73 12.09
N VAL A 61 -4.47 2.03 12.21
CA VAL A 61 -5.19 2.02 13.49
C VAL A 61 -5.95 0.71 13.63
N GLU A 62 -5.48 -0.16 14.51
CA GLU A 62 -6.04 -1.49 14.79
C GLU A 62 -7.20 -1.41 15.82
N GLN A 63 -8.25 -0.70 15.47
CA GLN A 63 -9.46 -0.63 16.27
C GLN A 63 -10.54 -1.53 15.69
N GLN A 64 -11.03 -2.49 16.46
CA GLN A 64 -12.14 -3.35 16.06
C GLN A 64 -13.49 -2.73 16.43
N GLY A 65 -14.50 -2.94 15.56
CA GLY A 65 -15.86 -2.43 15.78
C GLY A 65 -15.97 -0.91 15.59
N GLY A 66 -17.13 -0.36 15.92
CA GLY A 66 -17.44 1.05 15.78
C GLY A 66 -18.00 1.44 14.40
N PRO A 67 -18.27 2.73 14.16
CA PRO A 67 -18.88 3.22 12.93
C PRO A 67 -17.91 3.13 11.74
N SER A 68 -18.46 3.22 10.53
CA SER A 68 -17.70 3.39 9.31
C SER A 68 -16.89 4.67 9.31
N VAL A 69 -15.75 4.66 8.62
CA VAL A 69 -14.84 5.79 8.49
C VAL A 69 -14.76 6.30 7.05
N ARG A 70 -14.32 7.54 6.90
CA ARG A 70 -14.19 8.25 5.63
C ARG A 70 -12.72 8.58 5.36
N PRO A 71 -11.95 7.68 4.71
CA PRO A 71 -10.57 7.97 4.32
C PRO A 71 -10.52 9.06 3.24
N TYR A 72 -9.33 9.43 2.78
CA TYR A 72 -9.19 10.35 1.65
C TYR A 72 -9.94 9.87 0.42
N MET A 73 -10.57 10.79 -0.27
CA MET A 73 -11.27 10.58 -1.54
C MET A 73 -11.16 11.86 -2.36
N PRO A 74 -11.03 11.79 -3.69
CA PRO A 74 -11.10 12.97 -4.53
C PRO A 74 -12.39 13.76 -4.30
N GLU A 75 -12.31 15.08 -4.36
CA GLU A 75 -13.46 15.95 -4.20
C GLU A 75 -14.49 15.72 -5.33
N GLY A 76 -15.76 15.99 -5.04
CA GLY A 76 -16.84 15.94 -6.02
C GLY A 76 -17.40 14.55 -6.36
N VAL A 77 -16.72 13.47 -6.00
CA VAL A 77 -17.13 12.08 -6.38
C VAL A 77 -18.55 11.74 -5.92
N TRP A 78 -18.96 12.24 -4.78
CA TRP A 78 -20.30 11.97 -4.24
C TRP A 78 -21.33 13.07 -4.51
N ASP A 79 -20.92 14.22 -4.97
CA ASP A 79 -21.81 15.39 -5.15
C ASP A 79 -22.89 15.12 -6.19
N GLU A 80 -22.53 14.47 -7.30
CA GLU A 80 -23.45 14.14 -8.38
C GLU A 80 -24.39 12.96 -8.05
N THR A 81 -23.97 12.07 -7.15
CA THR A 81 -24.67 10.81 -6.86
C THR A 81 -25.62 10.89 -5.67
N SER A 82 -25.61 11.99 -4.92
CA SER A 82 -26.46 12.22 -3.75
C SER A 82 -27.29 13.47 -3.89
N ARG A 83 -28.51 13.31 -4.41
CA ARG A 83 -29.49 14.42 -4.40
C ARG A 83 -30.13 14.65 -3.03
N TYR A 84 -30.15 13.63 -2.14
CA TYR A 84 -30.82 13.69 -0.83
C TYR A 84 -30.01 12.94 0.25
N GLY A 85 -30.07 13.47 1.48
CA GLY A 85 -29.59 12.82 2.70
C GLY A 85 -28.19 13.25 3.19
N ASP A 86 -27.79 12.72 4.34
CA ASP A 86 -26.55 13.08 5.07
C ASP A 86 -25.25 12.70 4.37
N LEU A 87 -25.34 11.96 3.27
CA LEU A 87 -24.20 11.59 2.43
C LEU A 87 -23.99 12.56 1.27
N ARG A 88 -24.58 13.72 1.29
CA ARG A 88 -24.26 14.84 0.41
C ARG A 88 -22.91 15.41 0.82
N GLY A 89 -22.01 15.50 -0.12
CA GLY A 89 -20.68 16.00 0.12
C GLY A 89 -19.84 15.06 0.99
N TYR A 90 -18.77 14.53 0.43
CA TYR A 90 -17.83 13.71 1.17
C TYR A 90 -16.88 14.62 1.94
N LYS A 91 -16.80 14.42 3.26
CA LYS A 91 -15.72 15.00 4.06
C LYS A 91 -14.92 13.85 4.65
N ALA A 92 -13.63 13.83 4.37
CA ALA A 92 -12.72 12.89 5.01
C ALA A 92 -12.74 13.08 6.53
N ASP A 93 -12.60 11.98 7.25
CA ASP A 93 -12.44 12.03 8.71
C ASP A 93 -11.10 12.70 9.08
N MET A 94 -10.93 13.02 10.35
CA MET A 94 -9.68 13.51 10.90
C MET A 94 -9.05 12.50 11.85
N GLY A 95 -7.74 12.58 12.04
CA GLY A 95 -7.02 11.74 12.99
C GLY A 95 -7.13 10.25 12.68
N SER A 96 -7.42 9.43 13.67
CA SER A 96 -7.46 7.97 13.56
C SER A 96 -8.45 7.43 12.54
N GLY A 97 -9.53 8.16 12.23
CA GLY A 97 -10.52 7.75 11.25
C GLY A 97 -9.96 7.57 9.83
N LEU A 98 -8.94 8.35 9.45
CA LEU A 98 -8.27 8.23 8.16
C LEU A 98 -7.53 6.90 7.97
N TYR A 99 -7.08 6.27 9.04
CA TYR A 99 -6.10 5.19 9.01
C TYR A 99 -6.63 3.86 9.53
N ARG A 100 -7.93 3.73 9.73
CA ARG A 100 -8.55 2.45 10.07
C ARG A 100 -8.50 1.49 8.89
N ARG A 101 -8.59 0.18 9.18
CA ARG A 101 -8.62 -0.86 8.16
C ARG A 101 -9.72 -0.59 7.12
N SER A 102 -9.45 -0.93 5.89
CA SER A 102 -10.33 -0.74 4.72
C SER A 102 -11.69 -1.42 4.87
N LEU A 103 -11.80 -2.43 5.74
CA LEU A 103 -13.07 -3.06 6.13
C LEU A 103 -14.09 -2.04 6.67
N TYR A 104 -13.62 -1.00 7.35
CA TYR A 104 -14.45 0.04 7.96
C TYR A 104 -14.72 1.24 7.05
N THR A 105 -14.15 1.27 5.85
CA THR A 105 -14.40 2.35 4.88
C THR A 105 -15.88 2.39 4.50
N ILE A 106 -16.48 3.58 4.59
CA ILE A 106 -17.86 3.79 4.16
C ILE A 106 -18.00 3.46 2.67
N TRP A 107 -19.07 2.77 2.33
CA TRP A 107 -19.34 2.34 0.96
C TRP A 107 -20.74 2.78 0.54
N LYS A 108 -20.80 3.57 -0.51
CA LYS A 108 -22.04 3.95 -1.15
C LYS A 108 -22.22 3.11 -2.42
N ARG A 109 -23.32 2.34 -2.53
CA ARG A 109 -23.53 1.44 -3.67
C ARG A 109 -23.50 2.16 -5.02
N THR A 110 -24.13 3.34 -5.08
CA THR A 110 -24.21 4.15 -6.31
C THR A 110 -22.90 4.86 -6.66
N ALA A 111 -21.96 4.98 -5.72
CA ALA A 111 -20.67 5.64 -5.91
C ALA A 111 -19.64 4.98 -4.99
N ALA A 112 -19.14 3.84 -5.41
CA ALA A 112 -18.06 3.16 -4.70
C ALA A 112 -16.81 4.04 -4.64
N PRO A 113 -15.96 3.91 -3.60
CA PRO A 113 -14.71 4.67 -3.51
C PRO A 113 -13.82 4.43 -4.74
N PRO A 114 -13.42 5.48 -5.50
CA PRO A 114 -12.67 5.33 -6.75
C PRO A 114 -11.39 4.53 -6.59
N ASN A 115 -10.66 4.78 -5.50
CA ASN A 115 -9.41 4.08 -5.19
C ASN A 115 -9.62 2.58 -4.98
N MET A 116 -10.78 2.17 -4.48
CA MET A 116 -11.11 0.76 -4.32
C MET A 116 -11.52 0.12 -5.66
N THR A 117 -12.37 0.80 -6.44
CA THR A 117 -12.83 0.28 -7.75
C THR A 117 -11.69 0.21 -8.76
N LEU A 118 -10.77 1.15 -8.72
CA LEU A 118 -9.57 1.13 -9.57
C LEU A 118 -8.74 -0.13 -9.36
N PHE A 119 -8.74 -0.68 -8.15
CA PHE A 119 -8.07 -1.94 -7.81
C PHE A 119 -9.04 -3.13 -7.76
N ASP A 120 -10.07 -3.13 -8.61
CA ASP A 120 -11.03 -4.21 -8.83
C ASP A 120 -11.86 -4.60 -7.59
N ALA A 121 -12.10 -3.70 -6.66
CA ALA A 121 -13.06 -3.95 -5.61
C ALA A 121 -14.48 -4.01 -6.21
N PRO A 122 -15.34 -4.96 -5.78
CA PRO A 122 -16.70 -5.06 -6.29
C PRO A 122 -17.52 -3.84 -5.88
N ASN A 123 -18.43 -3.42 -6.75
CA ASN A 123 -19.34 -2.29 -6.48
C ASN A 123 -20.36 -2.56 -5.36
N ARG A 124 -20.52 -3.84 -4.96
CA ARG A 124 -21.49 -4.31 -3.96
C ARG A 124 -22.96 -4.16 -4.35
N GLU A 125 -23.25 -3.93 -5.62
CA GLU A 125 -24.62 -3.95 -6.14
C GLU A 125 -25.13 -5.36 -6.37
N VAL A 126 -24.24 -6.23 -6.84
CA VAL A 126 -24.53 -7.64 -7.13
C VAL A 126 -23.53 -8.56 -6.42
N CYS A 127 -23.95 -9.80 -6.17
CA CYS A 127 -23.07 -10.82 -5.63
C CYS A 127 -21.94 -11.13 -6.62
N THR A 128 -20.70 -11.03 -6.16
CA THR A 128 -19.50 -11.28 -6.96
C THR A 128 -18.83 -12.56 -6.46
N VAL A 129 -18.89 -13.62 -7.25
CA VAL A 129 -18.28 -14.92 -6.93
C VAL A 129 -16.75 -14.86 -7.05
N LYS A 130 -16.26 -14.15 -8.07
CA LYS A 130 -14.84 -14.00 -8.35
C LYS A 130 -14.54 -12.54 -8.71
N ARG A 131 -13.62 -11.91 -7.99
CA ARG A 131 -13.15 -10.55 -8.33
C ARG A 131 -12.23 -10.59 -9.55
N SER A 132 -12.32 -9.59 -10.38
CA SER A 132 -11.30 -9.31 -11.40
C SER A 132 -9.96 -9.01 -10.72
N ARG A 133 -8.88 -9.20 -11.47
CA ARG A 133 -7.52 -8.81 -11.07
C ARG A 133 -6.83 -8.27 -12.31
N THR A 134 -7.01 -6.99 -12.52
CA THR A 134 -6.37 -6.29 -13.65
C THR A 134 -5.03 -5.71 -13.21
N ASN A 135 -4.14 -5.50 -14.15
CA ASN A 135 -2.91 -4.74 -13.95
C ASN A 135 -2.86 -3.66 -15.03
N THR A 136 -3.07 -2.41 -14.63
CA THR A 136 -3.19 -1.28 -15.56
C THR A 136 -2.22 -0.17 -15.18
N PRO A 137 -1.72 0.61 -16.16
CA PRO A 137 -0.88 1.78 -15.88
C PRO A 137 -1.56 2.81 -14.96
N LEU A 138 -2.89 2.89 -15.00
CA LEU A 138 -3.64 3.80 -14.14
C LEU A 138 -3.56 3.40 -12.66
N GLN A 139 -3.47 2.12 -12.36
CA GLN A 139 -3.27 1.63 -10.99
C GLN A 139 -1.88 2.05 -10.45
N ALA A 140 -0.83 1.90 -11.25
CA ALA A 140 0.51 2.37 -10.90
C ALA A 140 0.53 3.89 -10.70
N LEU A 141 -0.06 4.65 -11.62
CA LEU A 141 -0.17 6.11 -11.50
C LEU A 141 -0.94 6.53 -10.23
N SER A 142 -1.98 5.80 -9.87
CA SER A 142 -2.75 6.06 -8.64
C SER A 142 -1.88 5.85 -7.39
N LEU A 143 -1.10 4.78 -7.31
CA LEU A 143 -0.20 4.54 -6.17
C LEU A 143 0.84 5.65 -6.02
N LEU A 144 1.29 6.24 -7.12
CA LEU A 144 2.26 7.33 -7.09
C LEU A 144 1.65 8.68 -6.63
N ASN A 145 0.33 8.89 -6.79
CA ASN A 145 -0.29 10.21 -6.63
C ASN A 145 -1.41 10.24 -5.58
N GLU A 146 -1.95 9.11 -5.17
CA GLU A 146 -3.06 9.08 -4.22
C GLU A 146 -2.58 9.49 -2.83
N THR A 147 -3.35 10.33 -2.16
CA THR A 147 -2.98 10.95 -0.88
C THR A 147 -2.58 9.94 0.19
N THR A 148 -3.33 8.83 0.33
CA THR A 148 -2.97 7.77 1.31
C THR A 148 -1.64 7.13 0.97
N ALA A 149 -1.39 6.86 -0.32
CA ALA A 149 -0.17 6.21 -0.77
C ALA A 149 1.06 7.10 -0.56
N VAL A 150 0.96 8.38 -0.94
CA VAL A 150 2.05 9.34 -0.75
C VAL A 150 2.34 9.59 0.74
N GLU A 151 1.30 9.75 1.55
CA GLU A 151 1.45 9.92 3.00
C GLU A 151 2.06 8.68 3.66
N ALA A 152 1.58 7.49 3.29
CA ALA A 152 2.12 6.22 3.78
C ALA A 152 3.59 6.03 3.36
N SER A 153 3.94 6.36 2.12
CA SER A 153 5.32 6.31 1.63
C SER A 153 6.23 7.25 2.41
N ARG A 154 5.77 8.46 2.73
CA ARG A 154 6.52 9.39 3.58
C ARG A 154 6.75 8.83 4.98
N LYS A 155 5.73 8.26 5.61
CA LYS A 155 5.87 7.65 6.94
C LYS A 155 6.75 6.39 6.90
N LEU A 156 6.69 5.62 5.83
CA LEU A 156 7.60 4.50 5.61
C LEU A 156 9.05 4.99 5.43
N ALA A 157 9.27 6.07 4.67
CA ALA A 157 10.58 6.70 4.52
C ALA A 157 11.17 7.17 5.87
N GLU A 158 10.36 7.78 6.74
CA GLU A 158 10.78 8.14 8.10
C GLU A 158 11.24 6.91 8.89
N ARG A 159 10.55 5.78 8.80
CA ARG A 159 10.94 4.51 9.42
C ARG A 159 12.23 3.95 8.83
N ILE A 160 12.34 3.94 7.51
CA ILE A 160 13.55 3.46 6.81
C ILE A 160 14.77 4.26 7.24
N LEU A 161 14.65 5.59 7.32
CA LEU A 161 15.75 6.47 7.73
C LEU A 161 16.18 6.25 9.19
N ARG A 162 15.24 5.90 10.08
CA ARG A 162 15.53 5.65 11.50
C ARG A 162 15.99 4.23 11.81
N ASP A 163 15.32 3.24 11.19
CA ASP A 163 15.44 1.84 11.59
C ASP A 163 16.28 1.00 10.60
N GLY A 164 16.48 1.50 9.36
CA GLY A 164 17.07 0.74 8.25
C GLY A 164 18.59 0.61 8.27
N GLY A 165 19.28 1.17 9.28
CA GLY A 165 20.73 1.11 9.39
C GLY A 165 21.41 2.44 9.10
N THR A 166 22.75 2.42 8.96
CA THR A 166 23.59 3.64 8.89
C THR A 166 23.92 4.08 7.46
N THR A 167 23.89 3.16 6.49
CA THR A 167 24.16 3.46 5.08
C THR A 167 22.88 3.41 4.24
N ASP A 168 22.85 4.17 3.15
CA ASP A 168 21.68 4.17 2.25
C ASP A 168 21.40 2.78 1.68
N ARG A 169 22.45 2.01 1.35
CA ARG A 169 22.33 0.63 0.89
C ARG A 169 21.64 -0.29 1.92
N GLN A 170 22.00 -0.16 3.19
CA GLN A 170 21.35 -0.92 4.27
C GLN A 170 19.87 -0.53 4.41
N ARG A 171 19.58 0.77 4.37
CA ARG A 171 18.24 1.32 4.43
C ARG A 171 17.36 0.85 3.28
N LEU A 172 17.88 0.87 2.05
CA LEU A 172 17.21 0.37 0.86
C LEU A 172 16.91 -1.13 0.98
N ALA A 173 17.89 -1.94 1.37
CA ALA A 173 17.71 -3.36 1.57
C ALA A 173 16.68 -3.68 2.67
N TRP A 174 16.71 -2.92 3.76
CA TRP A 174 15.75 -3.07 4.86
C TRP A 174 14.32 -2.69 4.43
N GLY A 175 14.14 -1.53 3.77
CA GLY A 175 12.85 -1.08 3.26
C GLY A 175 12.27 -2.05 2.23
N PHE A 176 13.09 -2.50 1.28
CA PHE A 176 12.70 -3.50 0.29
C PHE A 176 12.24 -4.80 0.95
N ARG A 177 13.01 -5.31 1.92
CA ARG A 177 12.63 -6.52 2.67
C ARG A 177 11.34 -6.35 3.46
N LEU A 178 11.12 -5.17 4.04
CA LEU A 178 9.90 -4.88 4.80
C LEU A 178 8.66 -4.97 3.91
N VAL A 179 8.74 -4.46 2.67
CA VAL A 179 7.62 -4.44 1.72
C VAL A 179 7.41 -5.78 1.03
N THR A 180 8.49 -6.44 0.59
CA THR A 180 8.44 -7.64 -0.27
C THR A 180 8.66 -8.96 0.47
N ALA A 181 8.99 -8.90 1.77
CA ALA A 181 9.36 -10.05 2.62
C ALA A 181 10.58 -10.86 2.11
N ARG A 182 11.37 -10.33 1.16
CA ARG A 182 12.61 -10.91 0.64
C ARG A 182 13.74 -9.89 0.58
N LEU A 183 14.96 -10.33 0.49
CA LEU A 183 16.08 -9.45 0.21
C LEU A 183 16.09 -9.03 -1.27
N PRO A 184 16.51 -7.79 -1.58
CA PRO A 184 16.70 -7.37 -2.97
C PRO A 184 17.84 -8.15 -3.62
N ALA A 185 17.72 -8.40 -4.92
CA ALA A 185 18.84 -8.83 -5.74
C ALA A 185 19.81 -7.64 -5.94
N GLU A 186 21.07 -7.91 -6.30
CA GLU A 186 22.07 -6.87 -6.51
C GLU A 186 21.63 -5.83 -7.55
N THR A 187 21.03 -6.29 -8.65
CA THR A 187 20.51 -5.42 -9.72
C THR A 187 19.34 -4.55 -9.25
N GLU A 188 18.45 -5.09 -8.41
CA GLU A 188 17.34 -4.32 -7.83
C GLU A 188 17.87 -3.23 -6.88
N LEU A 189 18.87 -3.58 -6.09
CA LEU A 189 19.46 -2.65 -5.13
C LEU A 189 20.20 -1.50 -5.86
N GLN A 190 20.97 -1.80 -6.91
CA GLN A 190 21.63 -0.80 -7.75
C GLN A 190 20.63 0.15 -8.42
N LEU A 191 19.49 -0.38 -8.89
CA LEU A 191 18.42 0.43 -9.47
C LEU A 191 17.84 1.41 -8.43
N LEU A 192 17.55 0.92 -7.23
CA LEU A 192 17.05 1.75 -6.13
C LEU A 192 18.07 2.80 -5.69
N GLU A 193 19.35 2.44 -5.60
CA GLU A 193 20.44 3.39 -5.29
C GLU A 193 20.52 4.50 -6.34
N THR A 194 20.45 4.14 -7.61
CA THR A 194 20.47 5.12 -8.71
C THR A 194 19.27 6.06 -8.65
N GLY A 195 18.06 5.52 -8.47
CA GLY A 195 16.84 6.32 -8.34
C GLY A 195 16.91 7.27 -7.14
N LEU A 196 17.33 6.79 -5.97
CA LEU A 196 17.50 7.62 -4.79
C LEU A 196 18.47 8.80 -5.03
N GLN A 197 19.60 8.55 -5.70
CA GLN A 197 20.57 9.60 -6.00
C GLN A 197 19.99 10.66 -6.95
N GLN A 198 19.22 10.24 -7.96
CA GLN A 198 18.54 11.15 -8.89
C GLN A 198 17.50 12.01 -8.14
N ASP A 199 16.70 11.40 -7.27
CA ASP A 199 15.69 12.09 -6.48
C ASP A 199 16.33 13.10 -5.50
N LEU A 200 17.45 12.71 -4.86
CA LEU A 200 18.21 13.61 -3.98
C LEU A 200 18.74 14.83 -4.75
N GLN A 201 19.29 14.63 -5.95
CA GLN A 201 19.75 15.73 -6.81
C GLN A 201 18.58 16.64 -7.22
N SER A 202 17.44 16.07 -7.60
CA SER A 202 16.26 16.81 -8.02
C SER A 202 15.71 17.68 -6.89
N PHE A 203 15.53 17.13 -5.68
CA PHE A 203 15.06 17.90 -4.54
C PHE A 203 16.08 18.86 -3.94
N THR A 204 17.37 18.63 -4.16
CA THR A 204 18.40 19.62 -3.83
C THR A 204 18.32 20.83 -4.76
N ALA A 205 18.03 20.60 -6.05
CA ALA A 205 17.86 21.67 -7.04
C ALA A 205 16.52 22.41 -6.88
N ALA A 206 15.46 21.75 -6.38
CA ALA A 206 14.13 22.32 -6.20
C ALA A 206 13.57 22.05 -4.78
N PRO A 207 14.07 22.73 -3.75
CA PRO A 207 13.66 22.51 -2.35
C PRO A 207 12.17 22.77 -2.08
N GLU A 208 11.54 23.66 -2.83
CA GLU A 208 10.11 23.95 -2.74
C GLU A 208 9.24 22.76 -3.16
N GLU A 209 9.67 21.94 -4.12
CA GLU A 209 8.95 20.73 -4.51
C GLU A 209 9.05 19.66 -3.41
N ALA A 210 10.20 19.56 -2.73
CA ALA A 210 10.32 18.71 -1.57
C ALA A 210 9.31 19.11 -0.48
N GLN A 211 9.18 20.40 -0.18
CA GLN A 211 8.22 20.89 0.81
C GLN A 211 6.78 20.58 0.41
N LYS A 212 6.41 20.79 -0.86
CA LYS A 212 5.06 20.45 -1.37
C LYS A 212 4.75 18.96 -1.17
N LEU A 213 5.67 18.08 -1.55
CA LEU A 213 5.50 16.63 -1.38
C LEU A 213 5.28 16.26 0.10
N LEU A 214 6.05 16.85 1.00
CA LEU A 214 6.00 16.55 2.43
C LEU A 214 4.74 17.10 3.13
N THR A 215 3.97 17.98 2.50
CA THR A 215 2.69 18.49 3.03
C THR A 215 1.50 17.61 2.68
N VAL A 216 1.66 16.59 1.83
CA VAL A 216 0.58 15.69 1.44
C VAL A 216 0.11 14.85 2.63
N GLY A 217 -1.21 14.78 2.85
CA GLY A 217 -1.82 14.04 3.94
C GLY A 217 -1.96 14.84 5.24
N ALA A 218 -2.59 14.24 6.25
CA ALA A 218 -2.91 14.91 7.51
C ALA A 218 -1.82 14.77 8.57
N THR A 219 -0.95 13.75 8.49
CA THR A 219 0.16 13.61 9.45
C THR A 219 1.29 14.57 9.11
N PRO A 220 1.89 15.26 10.10
CA PRO A 220 3.02 16.12 9.82
C PRO A 220 4.26 15.30 9.45
N ALA A 221 5.10 15.88 8.57
CA ALA A 221 6.42 15.34 8.29
C ALA A 221 7.35 15.45 9.53
N ALA A 222 8.29 14.52 9.65
CA ALA A 222 9.29 14.51 10.70
C ALA A 222 10.18 15.76 10.59
N LYS A 223 10.27 16.54 11.67
CA LYS A 223 11.05 17.79 11.72
C LYS A 223 12.55 17.56 11.97
N ASP A 224 12.92 16.40 12.45
CA ASP A 224 14.27 15.94 12.74
C ASP A 224 15.03 15.43 11.51
N LEU A 225 14.35 15.31 10.36
CA LEU A 225 14.95 14.84 9.11
C LEU A 225 15.05 15.98 8.09
N PRO A 226 16.15 16.07 7.32
CA PRO A 226 16.29 17.06 6.25
C PRO A 226 15.20 16.86 5.19
N ALA A 227 14.50 17.95 4.82
CA ALA A 227 13.33 17.88 3.94
C ALA A 227 13.64 17.24 2.58
N GLN A 228 14.73 17.64 1.93
CA GLN A 228 15.12 17.10 0.62
C GLN A 228 15.43 15.60 0.70
N GLN A 229 16.11 15.17 1.76
CA GLN A 229 16.39 13.76 2.02
C GLN A 229 15.08 12.99 2.23
N LEU A 230 14.21 13.47 3.10
CA LEU A 230 12.93 12.80 3.38
C LEU A 230 12.06 12.73 2.11
N ALA A 231 12.03 13.76 1.28
CA ALA A 231 11.29 13.77 0.03
C ALA A 231 11.81 12.71 -0.96
N ALA A 232 13.14 12.63 -1.15
CA ALA A 232 13.75 11.61 -2.00
C ALA A 232 13.44 10.19 -1.50
N TRP A 233 13.59 9.94 -0.20
CA TRP A 233 13.24 8.66 0.40
C TRP A 233 11.73 8.36 0.33
N THR A 234 10.86 9.37 0.29
CA THR A 234 9.42 9.19 0.09
C THR A 234 9.11 8.62 -1.29
N LEU A 235 9.75 9.15 -2.36
CA LEU A 235 9.61 8.58 -3.71
C LEU A 235 10.19 7.18 -3.78
N THR A 236 11.37 6.96 -3.25
CA THR A 236 12.00 5.62 -3.20
C THR A 236 11.13 4.61 -2.45
N ALA A 237 10.49 4.99 -1.34
CA ALA A 237 9.61 4.10 -0.57
C ALA A 237 8.30 3.77 -1.31
N ASN A 238 7.89 4.57 -2.29
CA ASN A 238 6.70 4.34 -3.09
C ASN A 238 6.91 3.27 -4.20
N VAL A 239 8.13 3.17 -4.72
CA VAL A 239 8.49 2.23 -5.81
C VAL A 239 8.26 0.75 -5.46
N PRO A 240 8.64 0.22 -4.26
CA PRO A 240 8.45 -1.20 -3.93
C PRO A 240 6.98 -1.64 -3.84
N VAL A 241 6.05 -0.72 -3.61
CA VAL A 241 4.62 -1.03 -3.54
C VAL A 241 4.08 -1.46 -4.90
N ASP A 242 4.68 -0.96 -5.98
CA ASP A 242 4.30 -1.27 -7.37
C ASP A 242 5.02 -2.52 -7.93
N SER A 243 6.11 -2.97 -7.33
CA SER A 243 6.92 -4.08 -7.84
C SER A 243 6.40 -5.49 -7.46
N SER A 244 5.22 -5.60 -6.86
CA SER A 244 4.58 -6.88 -6.50
C SER A 244 3.83 -7.57 -7.66
N GLY A 245 4.15 -7.16 -8.91
CA GLY A 245 3.69 -7.79 -10.16
C GLY A 245 4.46 -9.05 -10.56
#